data_f1b27cbb1280c9b421f5ff9f9c4cf724
#
_entry.id   f1b27cbb1280c9b421f5ff9f9c4cf724
#
_cell.length_a   1.000
_cell.length_b   1.000
_cell.length_c   1.000
_cell.angle_alpha   90.00
_cell.angle_beta   90.00
_cell.angle_gamma   90.00
#
_symmetry.space_group_name_H-M   'P 1'
#
loop_
_entity.id
_entity.type
_entity.pdbx_description
1 polymer ?
#
loop_
_entity_poly.entity_id
_entity_poly.type
_entity_poly.pdbx_seq_one_letter_code
_entity_poly.pdbx_strand_id
1 'polypeptide(L)'
;RMPNSPTAPHTRGGRPPQPGVFLAALLLGLIGTAVAGAAPAPTPVDGERSERSVLLLYGEARALPASLDIDDSVRSRLQATDFEVRFFTEYLDLSWASDPAYLDRLRAFLASKYQSRHIDVIVTVGAPALRFALENRAALFPGVPLVFTAVPPGGAVPMGEGQGVTGVWMA
;
A
#
# COMPACT_ATOMS: atom_id res chain seq x y z
N ARG A 1 27.65 -25.38 54.27
CA ARG A 1 27.84 -24.27 55.20
C ARG A 1 27.14 -23.03 54.59
N MET A 2 25.92 -22.83 54.99
CA MET A 2 25.31 -21.47 55.13
C MET A 2 26.02 -20.80 56.34
N PRO A 3 25.93 -19.51 56.60
CA PRO A 3 24.80 -18.58 56.42
C PRO A 3 25.29 -17.14 56.00
N ASN A 4 24.53 -16.17 55.65
CA ASN A 4 23.72 -15.24 56.46
C ASN A 4 23.20 -14.10 55.60
N SER A 5 21.92 -13.89 55.68
CA SER A 5 21.34 -12.52 55.54
C SER A 5 21.66 -11.73 56.82
N PRO A 6 21.66 -10.38 56.80
CA PRO A 6 20.42 -9.70 57.17
C PRO A 6 20.18 -8.28 56.58
N THR A 7 18.92 -7.93 56.55
CA THR A 7 18.27 -6.75 57.18
C THR A 7 18.20 -5.41 56.44
N ALA A 8 16.97 -5.06 56.13
CA ALA A 8 16.52 -3.70 55.89
C ALA A 8 16.55 -2.81 57.17
N PRO A 9 16.48 -1.49 57.07
CA PRO A 9 15.37 -0.78 57.70
C PRO A 9 14.79 0.36 56.77
N HIS A 10 13.50 0.40 56.74
CA HIS A 10 12.58 1.39 57.31
C HIS A 10 13.09 2.83 57.43
N THR A 11 12.39 3.81 56.91
CA THR A 11 11.40 4.66 57.50
C THR A 11 11.18 5.97 56.72
N ARG A 12 9.95 6.39 56.79
CA ARG A 12 9.29 7.68 56.94
C ARG A 12 9.19 8.52 55.65
N GLY A 13 8.01 8.79 55.15
CA GLY A 13 6.84 9.32 55.91
C GLY A 13 6.89 10.83 55.83
N GLY A 14 6.22 11.45 54.85
CA GLY A 14 6.04 12.87 54.79
C GLY A 14 4.72 13.19 54.06
N ARG A 15 3.74 13.57 54.87
CA ARG A 15 2.38 13.93 54.48
C ARG A 15 2.34 15.36 53.90
N PRO A 16 1.30 15.71 53.10
CA PRO A 16 1.18 16.96 52.37
C PRO A 16 0.67 18.13 53.24
N PRO A 17 0.81 19.36 52.81
CA PRO A 17 -0.04 20.46 53.28
C PRO A 17 -1.05 20.87 52.20
N GLN A 18 -2.30 20.87 52.58
CA GLN A 18 -3.40 21.71 52.06
C GLN A 18 -3.59 22.86 53.04
N PRO A 19 -4.53 23.78 52.81
CA PRO A 19 -4.92 24.57 51.66
C PRO A 19 -4.80 26.09 51.95
N GLY A 20 -4.80 26.88 50.92
CA GLY A 20 -4.94 28.35 51.07
C GLY A 20 -6.13 28.85 50.27
N VAL A 21 -7.21 29.11 51.03
CA VAL A 21 -8.38 29.86 50.58
C VAL A 21 -8.05 31.35 50.60
N PHE A 22 -8.21 32.05 49.51
CA PHE A 22 -8.48 33.51 49.50
C PHE A 22 -9.15 33.89 48.17
N LEU A 23 -10.40 34.17 48.31
CA LEU A 23 -11.14 35.43 48.20
C LEU A 23 -11.49 35.88 46.77
N ALA A 24 -12.75 35.98 46.63
CA ALA A 24 -13.55 36.52 45.55
C ALA A 24 -13.07 37.91 45.07
N ALA A 25 -13.10 38.08 43.77
CA ALA A 25 -13.29 39.38 43.15
C ALA A 25 -14.28 39.22 41.98
N LEU A 26 -15.47 39.73 42.25
CA LEU A 26 -16.57 39.97 41.34
C LEU A 26 -16.15 40.99 40.29
N LEU A 27 -16.14 40.66 39.01
CA LEU A 27 -16.18 41.64 37.93
C LEU A 27 -17.13 41.16 36.82
N LEU A 28 -18.29 41.77 36.87
CA LEU A 28 -19.30 41.78 35.81
C LEU A 28 -18.65 42.43 34.55
N GLY A 29 -18.59 41.70 33.46
CA GLY A 29 -18.06 42.25 32.21
C GLY A 29 -18.55 41.50 31.00
N LEU A 30 -19.57 41.98 30.37
CA LEU A 30 -20.00 41.84 28.97
C LEU A 30 -19.93 40.44 28.34
N ILE A 31 -21.12 39.86 28.23
CA ILE A 31 -21.42 38.75 27.33
C ILE A 31 -21.35 39.29 25.89
N GLY A 32 -20.19 39.20 25.29
CA GLY A 32 -20.03 39.30 23.86
C GLY A 32 -20.23 37.92 23.27
N THR A 33 -21.44 37.64 22.75
CA THR A 33 -21.69 36.46 21.93
C THR A 33 -20.90 36.61 20.61
N ALA A 34 -19.67 36.16 20.61
CA ALA A 34 -18.97 35.90 19.36
C ALA A 34 -19.69 34.71 18.69
N VAL A 35 -20.58 35.01 17.77
CA VAL A 35 -21.02 34.02 16.76
C VAL A 35 -19.77 33.65 15.99
N ALA A 36 -19.14 32.57 16.39
CA ALA A 36 -18.12 31.91 15.55
C ALA A 36 -18.86 31.45 14.28
N GLY A 37 -18.74 32.24 13.23
CA GLY A 37 -19.14 31.85 11.91
C GLY A 37 -18.34 30.57 11.60
N ALA A 38 -19.01 29.42 11.65
CA ALA A 38 -18.46 28.20 11.13
C ALA A 38 -18.13 28.48 9.64
N ALA A 39 -16.85 28.52 9.30
CA ALA A 39 -16.44 28.52 7.93
C ALA A 39 -17.17 27.33 7.28
N PRO A 40 -17.81 27.50 6.12
CA PRO A 40 -18.42 26.38 5.43
C PRO A 40 -17.30 25.34 5.20
N ALA A 41 -17.56 24.12 5.65
CA ALA A 41 -16.71 22.99 5.32
C ALA A 41 -16.56 22.99 3.78
N PRO A 42 -15.35 22.76 3.25
CA PRO A 42 -15.18 22.70 1.81
C PRO A 42 -16.16 21.65 1.29
N THR A 43 -17.12 22.09 0.50
CA THR A 43 -18.00 21.21 -0.25
C THR A 43 -17.09 20.33 -1.08
N PRO A 44 -17.25 18.98 -1.07
CA PRO A 44 -16.58 18.13 -2.05
C PRO A 44 -16.91 18.70 -3.43
N VAL A 45 -15.88 19.01 -4.22
CA VAL A 45 -16.07 19.42 -5.61
C VAL A 45 -16.57 18.15 -6.30
N ASP A 46 -17.88 18.10 -6.54
CA ASP A 46 -18.50 17.03 -7.32
C ASP A 46 -17.80 16.97 -8.68
N GLY A 47 -17.08 15.88 -8.93
CA GLY A 47 -16.53 15.55 -10.23
C GLY A 47 -15.05 15.18 -10.31
N GLU A 48 -14.26 15.30 -9.26
CA GLU A 48 -12.87 14.84 -9.31
C GLU A 48 -12.83 13.32 -9.10
N ARG A 49 -12.70 12.59 -10.22
CA ARG A 49 -12.50 11.15 -10.17
C ARG A 49 -11.21 10.84 -9.39
N SER A 50 -11.30 9.97 -8.40
CA SER A 50 -10.10 9.54 -7.67
C SER A 50 -9.13 8.89 -8.64
N GLU A 51 -7.89 9.39 -8.69
CA GLU A 51 -6.83 8.80 -9.51
C GLU A 51 -6.41 7.44 -8.92
N ARG A 52 -6.25 6.44 -9.80
CA ARG A 52 -5.75 5.10 -9.46
C ARG A 52 -4.61 4.73 -10.38
N SER A 53 -3.53 4.22 -9.79
CA SER A 53 -2.33 3.83 -10.52
C SER A 53 -2.26 2.31 -10.66
N VAL A 54 -2.25 1.83 -11.89
CA VAL A 54 -2.21 0.41 -12.24
C VAL A 54 -0.88 0.08 -12.89
N LEU A 55 -0.15 -0.89 -12.33
CA LEU A 55 1.07 -1.41 -12.92
C LEU A 55 0.79 -2.72 -13.67
N LEU A 56 0.92 -2.70 -14.99
CA LEU A 56 0.81 -3.86 -15.86
C LEU A 56 2.18 -4.49 -16.05
N LEU A 57 2.35 -5.75 -15.67
CA LEU A 57 3.56 -6.53 -15.84
C LEU A 57 3.32 -7.66 -16.84
N TYR A 58 3.95 -7.57 -18.00
CA TYR A 58 3.90 -8.60 -19.04
C TYR A 58 5.13 -9.50 -18.94
N GLY A 59 4.92 -10.81 -18.89
CA GLY A 59 6.03 -11.78 -18.88
C GLY A 59 6.76 -11.87 -20.23
N GLU A 60 6.04 -11.58 -21.31
CA GLU A 60 6.47 -11.69 -22.68
C GLU A 60 6.76 -10.32 -23.31
N ALA A 61 7.39 -10.35 -24.50
CA ALA A 61 7.61 -9.16 -25.30
C ALA A 61 6.30 -8.51 -25.78
N ARG A 62 6.34 -7.20 -25.97
CA ARG A 62 5.18 -6.40 -26.40
C ARG A 62 4.55 -6.86 -27.71
N ALA A 63 5.35 -7.44 -28.60
CA ALA A 63 4.93 -7.73 -29.99
C ALA A 63 4.04 -9.00 -30.15
N LEU A 64 3.66 -9.66 -29.07
CA LEU A 64 2.77 -10.81 -29.16
C LEU A 64 1.32 -10.35 -29.34
N PRO A 65 0.59 -10.80 -30.39
CA PRO A 65 -0.80 -10.41 -30.62
C PRO A 65 -1.70 -10.60 -29.43
N ALA A 66 -1.59 -11.74 -28.74
CA ALA A 66 -2.36 -12.02 -27.53
C ALA A 66 -2.11 -11.03 -26.39
N SER A 67 -0.90 -10.50 -26.27
CA SER A 67 -0.59 -9.47 -25.28
C SER A 67 -1.28 -8.15 -25.60
N LEU A 68 -1.42 -7.81 -26.87
CA LEU A 68 -2.12 -6.59 -27.33
C LEU A 68 -3.62 -6.68 -27.05
N ASP A 69 -4.25 -7.81 -27.36
CA ASP A 69 -5.68 -8.03 -27.13
C ASP A 69 -6.01 -7.97 -25.62
N ILE A 70 -5.13 -8.52 -24.78
CA ILE A 70 -5.28 -8.47 -23.33
C ILE A 70 -5.08 -7.03 -22.83
N ASP A 71 -4.06 -6.31 -23.33
CA ASP A 71 -3.81 -4.91 -22.96
C ASP A 71 -5.00 -4.03 -23.26
N ASP A 72 -5.54 -4.10 -24.47
CA ASP A 72 -6.72 -3.34 -24.88
C ASP A 72 -7.95 -3.69 -24.03
N SER A 73 -8.17 -4.96 -23.74
CA SER A 73 -9.28 -5.42 -22.92
C SER A 73 -9.18 -4.93 -21.48
N VAL A 74 -8.00 -5.02 -20.85
CA VAL A 74 -7.77 -4.58 -19.48
C VAL A 74 -7.94 -3.06 -19.39
N ARG A 75 -7.33 -2.31 -20.31
CA ARG A 75 -7.43 -0.84 -20.32
C ARG A 75 -8.85 -0.36 -20.52
N SER A 76 -9.55 -0.90 -21.52
CA SER A 76 -10.93 -0.53 -21.80
C SER A 76 -11.85 -0.77 -20.61
N ARG A 77 -11.69 -1.90 -19.92
CA ARG A 77 -12.48 -2.23 -18.73
C ARG A 77 -12.20 -1.29 -17.57
N LEU A 78 -10.94 -0.99 -17.31
CA LEU A 78 -10.55 -0.10 -16.20
C LEU A 78 -10.90 1.36 -16.49
N GLN A 79 -10.80 1.81 -17.74
CA GLN A 79 -11.21 3.17 -18.14
C GLN A 79 -12.73 3.39 -18.11
N ALA A 80 -13.51 2.31 -18.15
CA ALA A 80 -14.97 2.37 -18.01
C ALA A 80 -15.43 2.49 -16.53
N THR A 81 -14.51 2.55 -15.57
CA THR A 81 -14.80 2.75 -14.14
C THR A 81 -14.95 4.23 -13.80
N ASP A 82 -15.43 4.52 -12.60
CA ASP A 82 -15.56 5.90 -12.08
C ASP A 82 -14.22 6.50 -11.61
N PHE A 83 -13.11 5.78 -11.80
CA PHE A 83 -11.77 6.26 -11.46
C PHE A 83 -11.06 6.85 -12.67
N GLU A 84 -10.16 7.81 -12.42
CA GLU A 84 -9.15 8.20 -13.39
C GLU A 84 -7.98 7.23 -13.28
N VAL A 85 -7.78 6.37 -14.29
CA VAL A 85 -6.77 5.30 -14.21
C VAL A 85 -5.50 5.70 -14.93
N ARG A 86 -4.41 5.75 -14.17
CA ARG A 86 -3.05 5.92 -14.68
C ARG A 86 -2.38 4.56 -14.85
N PHE A 87 -1.96 4.24 -16.07
CA PHE A 87 -1.29 2.99 -16.39
C PHE A 87 0.22 3.14 -16.45
N PHE A 88 0.92 2.24 -15.79
CA PHE A 88 2.33 1.96 -15.97
C PHE A 88 2.46 0.57 -16.59
N THR A 89 3.34 0.39 -17.56
CA THR A 89 3.48 -0.88 -18.28
C THR A 89 4.93 -1.28 -18.38
N GLU A 90 5.23 -2.53 -18.01
CA GLU A 90 6.55 -3.13 -18.12
C GLU A 90 6.45 -4.47 -18.86
N TYR A 91 7.35 -4.65 -19.81
CA TYR A 91 7.57 -5.92 -20.51
C TYR A 91 8.85 -6.53 -19.98
N LEU A 92 8.74 -7.68 -19.33
CA LEU A 92 9.82 -8.24 -18.53
C LEU A 92 10.70 -9.21 -19.33
N ASP A 93 10.27 -9.62 -20.53
CA ASP A 93 10.97 -10.54 -21.46
C ASP A 93 11.48 -11.85 -20.80
N LEU A 94 10.73 -12.36 -19.82
CA LEU A 94 11.16 -13.47 -18.96
C LEU A 94 11.21 -14.82 -19.66
N SER A 95 10.60 -14.94 -20.83
CA SER A 95 10.69 -16.15 -21.66
C SER A 95 12.03 -16.28 -22.38
N TRP A 96 12.74 -15.16 -22.56
CA TRP A 96 14.03 -15.12 -23.25
C TRP A 96 15.20 -14.89 -22.30
N ALA A 97 14.98 -14.15 -21.24
CA ALA A 97 16.01 -13.77 -20.30
C ALA A 97 15.53 -14.04 -18.86
N SER A 98 15.97 -15.15 -18.30
CA SER A 98 15.62 -15.58 -16.94
C SER A 98 16.84 -15.97 -16.11
N ASP A 99 18.04 -15.61 -16.56
CA ASP A 99 19.25 -15.83 -15.76
C ASP A 99 19.26 -14.94 -14.49
N PRO A 100 19.92 -15.40 -13.42
CA PRO A 100 19.91 -14.68 -12.15
C PRO A 100 20.41 -13.23 -12.26
N ALA A 101 21.44 -12.99 -13.08
CA ALA A 101 21.99 -11.64 -13.22
C ALA A 101 21.02 -10.69 -13.96
N TYR A 102 20.26 -11.20 -14.91
CA TYR A 102 19.18 -10.46 -15.53
C TYR A 102 18.08 -10.11 -14.52
N LEU A 103 17.62 -11.09 -13.76
CA LEU A 103 16.59 -10.89 -12.76
C LEU A 103 17.01 -9.89 -11.68
N ASP A 104 18.27 -9.91 -11.25
CA ASP A 104 18.79 -8.93 -10.29
C ASP A 104 18.79 -7.50 -10.86
N ARG A 105 19.21 -7.33 -12.11
CA ARG A 105 19.16 -6.01 -12.80
C ARG A 105 17.71 -5.54 -12.96
N LEU A 106 16.80 -6.43 -13.33
CA LEU A 106 15.38 -6.12 -13.48
C LEU A 106 14.76 -5.65 -12.16
N ARG A 107 15.07 -6.35 -11.05
CA ARG A 107 14.64 -5.92 -9.69
C ARG A 107 15.17 -4.54 -9.34
N ALA A 108 16.46 -4.32 -9.54
CA ALA A 108 17.07 -3.02 -9.25
C ALA A 108 16.48 -1.89 -10.10
N PHE A 109 16.21 -2.16 -11.38
CA PHE A 109 15.55 -1.21 -12.28
C PHE A 109 14.14 -0.86 -11.81
N LEU A 110 13.30 -1.86 -11.51
CA LEU A 110 11.94 -1.64 -11.04
C LEU A 110 11.92 -0.92 -9.69
N ALA A 111 12.78 -1.31 -8.76
CA ALA A 111 12.93 -0.62 -7.48
C ALA A 111 13.23 0.86 -7.67
N SER A 112 14.22 1.20 -8.50
CA SER A 112 14.60 2.59 -8.81
C SER A 112 13.48 3.35 -9.52
N LYS A 113 12.83 2.73 -10.52
CA LYS A 113 11.80 3.37 -11.34
C LYS A 113 10.55 3.71 -10.54
N TYR A 114 10.18 2.87 -9.58
CA TYR A 114 8.94 2.98 -8.83
C TYR A 114 9.09 3.45 -7.39
N GLN A 115 10.31 3.73 -6.91
CA GLN A 115 10.58 4.12 -5.51
C GLN A 115 9.75 5.31 -4.99
N SER A 116 9.38 6.23 -5.88
CA SER A 116 8.60 7.44 -5.54
C SER A 116 7.20 7.43 -6.15
N ARG A 117 6.74 6.30 -6.67
CA ARG A 117 5.43 6.18 -7.30
C ARG A 117 4.49 5.35 -6.44
N HIS A 118 3.28 5.86 -6.25
CA HIS A 118 2.23 5.08 -5.64
C HIS A 118 1.61 4.15 -6.69
N ILE A 119 1.52 2.86 -6.37
CA ILE A 119 0.85 1.84 -7.19
C ILE A 119 -0.29 1.28 -6.36
N ASP A 120 -1.51 1.35 -6.88
CA ASP A 120 -2.72 0.85 -6.20
C ASP A 120 -2.93 -0.65 -6.45
N VAL A 121 -2.57 -1.13 -7.63
CA VAL A 121 -2.72 -2.54 -8.01
C VAL A 121 -1.68 -2.95 -9.05
N ILE A 122 -1.22 -4.18 -8.95
CA ILE A 122 -0.38 -4.83 -9.96
C ILE A 122 -1.24 -5.81 -10.74
N VAL A 123 -1.20 -5.73 -12.06
CA VAL A 123 -1.81 -6.72 -12.95
C VAL A 123 -0.70 -7.46 -13.68
N THR A 124 -0.63 -8.78 -13.53
CA THR A 124 0.34 -9.62 -14.24
C THR A 124 -0.32 -10.36 -15.40
N VAL A 125 0.36 -10.37 -16.53
CA VAL A 125 -0.08 -11.07 -17.75
C VAL A 125 0.91 -12.18 -18.07
N GLY A 126 0.43 -13.41 -17.98
CA GLY A 126 1.21 -14.62 -18.18
C GLY A 126 1.88 -15.16 -16.92
N ALA A 127 2.17 -16.46 -16.94
CA ALA A 127 2.76 -17.20 -15.82
C ALA A 127 4.16 -16.68 -15.41
N PRO A 128 5.07 -16.29 -16.34
CA PRO A 128 6.36 -15.73 -15.97
C PRO A 128 6.25 -14.44 -15.16
N ALA A 129 5.37 -13.51 -15.58
CA ALA A 129 5.14 -12.26 -14.84
C ALA A 129 4.55 -12.51 -13.46
N LEU A 130 3.58 -13.42 -13.37
CA LEU A 130 2.98 -13.79 -12.08
C LEU A 130 4.03 -14.34 -11.12
N ARG A 131 4.88 -15.27 -11.58
CA ARG A 131 5.96 -15.84 -10.75
C ARG A 131 6.91 -14.75 -10.26
N PHE A 132 7.40 -13.92 -11.17
CA PHE A 132 8.28 -12.81 -10.84
C PHE A 132 7.65 -11.87 -9.79
N ALA A 133 6.38 -11.52 -9.98
CA ALA A 133 5.67 -10.64 -9.05
C ALA A 133 5.51 -11.28 -7.68
N LEU A 134 5.12 -12.56 -7.59
CA LEU A 134 4.96 -13.27 -6.32
C LEU A 134 6.28 -13.33 -5.52
N GLU A 135 7.40 -13.56 -6.21
CA GLU A 135 8.72 -13.63 -5.58
C GLU A 135 9.24 -12.26 -5.11
N ASN A 136 8.84 -11.18 -5.79
CA ASN A 136 9.51 -9.88 -5.62
C ASN A 136 8.59 -8.76 -5.08
N ARG A 137 7.25 -8.89 -5.13
CA ARG A 137 6.35 -7.80 -4.77
C ARG A 137 6.49 -7.31 -3.32
N ALA A 138 6.81 -8.21 -2.39
CA ALA A 138 6.98 -7.83 -0.99
C ALA A 138 8.13 -6.83 -0.79
N ALA A 139 9.17 -6.93 -1.62
CA ALA A 139 10.31 -6.02 -1.60
C ALA A 139 10.10 -4.78 -2.48
N LEU A 140 9.46 -4.95 -3.66
CA LEU A 140 9.30 -3.87 -4.63
C LEU A 140 8.03 -3.03 -4.39
N PHE A 141 6.95 -3.68 -3.97
CA PHE A 141 5.60 -3.10 -3.85
C PHE A 141 4.90 -3.64 -2.59
N PRO A 142 5.39 -3.35 -1.39
CA PRO A 142 4.85 -3.90 -0.15
C PRO A 142 3.37 -3.53 0.02
N GLY A 143 2.54 -4.54 0.30
CA GLY A 143 1.11 -4.36 0.54
C GLY A 143 0.25 -4.13 -0.71
N VAL A 144 0.84 -3.97 -1.90
CA VAL A 144 0.07 -3.74 -3.14
C VAL A 144 -0.62 -5.05 -3.57
N PRO A 145 -1.95 -5.03 -3.81
CA PRO A 145 -2.68 -6.19 -4.30
C PRO A 145 -2.25 -6.57 -5.72
N LEU A 146 -2.34 -7.87 -6.03
CA LEU A 146 -1.94 -8.44 -7.30
C LEU A 146 -3.11 -9.18 -7.94
N VAL A 147 -3.36 -8.85 -9.20
CA VAL A 147 -4.33 -9.53 -10.07
C VAL A 147 -3.58 -10.22 -11.19
N PHE A 148 -3.88 -11.47 -11.47
CA PHE A 148 -3.25 -12.18 -12.58
C PHE A 148 -4.25 -12.53 -13.68
N THR A 149 -3.75 -12.59 -14.92
CA THR A 149 -4.50 -13.06 -16.09
C THR A 149 -3.58 -13.79 -17.06
N ALA A 150 -4.16 -14.50 -18.02
CA ALA A 150 -3.43 -15.26 -19.04
C ALA A 150 -2.47 -16.32 -18.45
N VAL A 151 -2.88 -16.97 -17.37
CA VAL A 151 -2.13 -18.05 -16.73
C VAL A 151 -2.88 -19.37 -16.99
N PRO A 152 -2.23 -20.37 -17.62
CA PRO A 152 -2.87 -21.66 -17.86
C PRO A 152 -3.14 -22.41 -16.55
N PRO A 153 -4.23 -23.20 -16.46
CA PRO A 153 -4.49 -24.05 -15.32
C PRO A 153 -3.34 -25.06 -15.13
N GLY A 154 -2.91 -25.24 -13.89
CA GLY A 154 -1.80 -26.17 -13.59
C GLY A 154 -0.40 -25.60 -13.91
N GLY A 155 -0.27 -24.37 -14.35
CA GLY A 155 1.00 -23.68 -14.35
C GLY A 155 1.56 -23.70 -12.93
N ALA A 156 2.78 -24.23 -12.75
CA ALA A 156 3.45 -24.36 -11.45
C ALA A 156 3.83 -22.98 -10.86
N VAL A 157 2.80 -22.19 -10.54
CA VAL A 157 2.97 -20.96 -9.77
C VAL A 157 2.51 -21.29 -8.36
N PRO A 158 3.41 -21.31 -7.38
CA PRO A 158 3.03 -21.53 -5.99
C PRO A 158 2.15 -20.35 -5.57
N MET A 159 0.85 -20.57 -5.62
CA MET A 159 -0.13 -19.67 -5.00
C MET A 159 -0.09 -19.96 -3.52
N GLY A 160 0.84 -19.33 -2.82
CA GLY A 160 0.76 -19.26 -1.37
C GLY A 160 -0.57 -18.59 -1.01
N GLU A 161 -1.23 -19.05 0.05
CA GLU A 161 -2.41 -18.40 0.65
C GLU A 161 -2.03 -17.00 1.16
N GLY A 162 -1.62 -16.13 0.24
CA GLY A 162 -1.21 -14.76 0.51
C GLY A 162 -2.38 -13.83 0.25
N GLN A 163 -2.78 -13.11 1.28
CA GLN A 163 -3.76 -12.03 1.16
C GLN A 163 -3.37 -11.07 0.03
N GLY A 164 -4.34 -10.69 -0.80
CA GLY A 164 -4.16 -9.72 -1.85
C GLY A 164 -3.65 -10.26 -3.20
N VAL A 165 -3.88 -11.55 -3.48
CA VAL A 165 -3.67 -12.14 -4.82
C VAL A 165 -4.98 -12.71 -5.32
N THR A 166 -5.41 -12.30 -6.52
CA THR A 166 -6.59 -12.82 -7.21
C THR A 166 -6.35 -12.83 -8.71
N GLY A 167 -7.20 -13.48 -9.48
CA GLY A 167 -7.08 -13.45 -10.94
C GLY A 167 -7.94 -14.47 -11.66
N VAL A 168 -7.68 -14.58 -12.97
CA VAL A 168 -8.41 -15.45 -13.89
C VAL A 168 -7.44 -16.40 -14.59
N TRP A 169 -7.72 -17.69 -14.50
CA TRP A 169 -7.03 -18.73 -15.27
C TRP A 169 -7.52 -18.74 -16.71
N MET A 170 -6.64 -19.03 -17.64
CA MET A 170 -7.05 -19.27 -19.02
C MET A 170 -7.86 -20.59 -19.07
N ALA A 171 -8.99 -20.55 -19.76
CA ALA A 171 -9.80 -21.76 -20.04
C ALA A 171 -9.15 -22.59 -21.15
#